data_81d3b275c4f1b98fea8f2700ca82d9f1
#
_entry.id   81d3b275c4f1b98fea8f2700ca82d9f1
#
_cell.length_a   1.000
_cell.length_b   1.000
_cell.length_c   1.000
_cell.angle_alpha   90.00
_cell.angle_beta   90.00
_cell.angle_gamma   90.00
#
_symmetry.space_group_name_H-M   'P 1'
#
loop_
_entity.id
_entity.type
_entity.pdbx_description
1 polymer ?
#
loop_
_entity_poly.entity_id
_entity_poly.type
_entity_poly.pdbx_seq_one_letter_code
_entity_poly.pdbx_strand_id
1 'polypeptide(L)'
;MDRTRRLRQTVALRNMVRENHVRVDELIYPRFVMEGENLAEPVESMPGICQYSLDRMNEELDRVKEAGIPAILIFGIPAHKDEVGSGAYDEHGIVQEAIRRIKMDYPELIVIADVCLCEYTSHGHCGLIKDGVILNDETLPLLAKSAVSYAEAGADIVAPSDMMDKRVGAIRKALDEAGFTYTPIMAYSAKFASGYYGPFRDAAHSAPGFGDRKTYQMDPANGQEALREVEEDIAEGADLIIAKPAMAYMDIIRAIHENYNVPIVAYNVSGEYAMVKAAAANGWIDEKKIVMENMIGMKRAGAKMIITYHALDVARWLREEE
;
A
#
# COMPACT_ATOMS: atom_id res chain seq x y z
N MET A 1 26.57 -4.67 -39.92
CA MET A 1 26.86 -5.14 -38.53
C MET A 1 26.15 -4.20 -37.57
N ASP A 2 25.21 -4.75 -36.82
CA ASP A 2 24.48 -3.99 -35.82
C ASP A 2 25.33 -3.73 -34.59
N ARG A 3 25.27 -2.48 -34.09
CA ARG A 3 26.00 -2.05 -32.89
C ARG A 3 25.01 -1.36 -31.95
N THR A 4 24.35 -2.10 -31.08
CA THR A 4 23.37 -1.59 -30.09
C THR A 4 23.98 -0.55 -29.13
N ARG A 5 25.32 -0.54 -28.95
CA ARG A 5 26.05 0.44 -28.13
C ARG A 5 25.99 1.87 -28.64
N ARG A 6 25.56 2.11 -29.91
CA ARG A 6 25.51 3.45 -30.50
C ARG A 6 24.65 4.41 -29.70
N LEU A 7 23.50 3.93 -29.16
CA LEU A 7 22.56 4.73 -28.38
C LEU A 7 22.98 4.92 -26.91
N ARG A 8 24.11 4.30 -26.48
CA ARG A 8 24.58 4.39 -25.06
C ARG A 8 25.74 5.34 -24.86
N GLN A 9 26.25 5.99 -25.92
CA GLN A 9 27.52 6.70 -25.90
C GLN A 9 27.53 7.97 -25.07
N THR A 10 26.41 8.68 -24.97
CA THR A 10 26.31 9.92 -24.20
C THR A 10 25.12 9.85 -23.25
N VAL A 11 25.16 10.65 -22.16
CA VAL A 11 24.02 10.78 -21.22
C VAL A 11 22.78 11.27 -21.96
N ALA A 12 22.93 12.28 -22.81
CA ALA A 12 21.84 12.85 -23.60
C ALA A 12 21.14 11.79 -24.46
N LEU A 13 21.92 10.97 -25.21
CA LEU A 13 21.35 9.87 -26.00
C LEU A 13 20.61 8.85 -25.14
N ARG A 14 21.20 8.45 -23.99
CA ARG A 14 20.53 7.50 -23.10
C ARG A 14 19.21 8.07 -22.56
N ASN A 15 19.17 9.34 -22.20
CA ASN A 15 17.96 9.99 -21.72
C ASN A 15 16.88 10.10 -22.82
N MET A 16 17.27 10.42 -24.06
CA MET A 16 16.34 10.51 -25.19
C MET A 16 15.66 9.19 -25.55
N VAL A 17 16.34 8.06 -25.37
CA VAL A 17 15.80 6.73 -25.72
C VAL A 17 15.22 5.98 -24.52
N ARG A 18 15.18 6.61 -23.35
CA ARG A 18 14.66 6.01 -22.12
C ARG A 18 13.16 5.79 -22.24
N GLU A 19 12.71 4.55 -22.06
CA GLU A 19 11.31 4.14 -22.18
C GLU A 19 10.50 4.39 -20.91
N ASN A 20 11.15 4.30 -19.75
CA ASN A 20 10.50 4.40 -18.46
C ASN A 20 11.13 5.51 -17.60
N HIS A 21 10.28 6.24 -16.93
CA HIS A 21 10.64 7.32 -16.01
C HIS A 21 9.93 7.12 -14.68
N VAL A 22 10.54 7.62 -13.61
CA VAL A 22 9.88 7.75 -12.30
C VAL A 22 9.56 9.23 -12.10
N ARG A 23 8.35 9.52 -11.66
CA ARG A 23 7.88 10.88 -11.41
C ARG A 23 7.33 10.98 -10.00
N VAL A 24 7.40 12.15 -9.40
CA VAL A 24 6.90 12.36 -8.03
C VAL A 24 5.38 12.15 -7.96
N ASP A 25 4.65 12.53 -9.00
CA ASP A 25 3.20 12.38 -9.11
C ASP A 25 2.70 10.92 -9.29
N GLU A 26 3.62 9.96 -9.30
CA GLU A 26 3.33 8.52 -9.35
C GLU A 26 3.64 7.81 -8.01
N LEU A 27 4.09 8.57 -6.99
CA LEU A 27 4.46 8.02 -5.68
C LEU A 27 3.29 8.09 -4.70
N ILE A 28 3.14 7.02 -3.92
CA ILE A 28 2.20 6.94 -2.80
C ILE A 28 3.02 6.64 -1.54
N TYR A 29 2.88 7.47 -0.51
CA TYR A 29 3.63 7.31 0.73
C TYR A 29 2.80 6.60 1.80
N PRO A 30 3.18 5.40 2.27
CA PRO A 30 2.46 4.67 3.30
C PRO A 30 2.76 5.26 4.69
N ARG A 31 1.70 5.40 5.52
CA ARG A 31 1.73 6.06 6.81
C ARG A 31 1.04 5.27 7.90
N PHE A 32 1.57 5.37 9.13
CA PHE A 32 0.95 4.81 10.33
C PHE A 32 0.43 5.94 11.20
N VAL A 33 -0.85 5.85 11.58
CA VAL A 33 -1.48 6.73 12.57
C VAL A 33 -1.89 5.91 13.78
N MET A 34 -1.60 6.43 14.97
CA MET A 34 -1.84 5.72 16.22
C MET A 34 -2.67 6.55 17.19
N GLU A 35 -3.44 5.87 18.02
CA GLU A 35 -4.11 6.51 19.14
C GLU A 35 -3.11 6.95 20.20
N GLY A 36 -3.42 8.08 20.84
CA GLY A 36 -2.57 8.70 21.86
C GLY A 36 -2.35 10.19 21.63
N GLU A 37 -1.53 10.82 22.45
CA GLU A 37 -1.19 12.24 22.39
C GLU A 37 0.32 12.41 22.43
N ASN A 38 0.81 13.34 21.62
CA ASN A 38 2.23 13.73 21.53
C ASN A 38 3.18 12.55 21.24
N LEU A 39 2.73 11.58 20.42
CA LEU A 39 3.52 10.40 20.06
C LEU A 39 4.14 10.56 18.67
N ALA A 40 5.41 10.19 18.56
CA ALA A 40 6.15 9.98 17.33
C ALA A 40 7.15 8.83 17.59
N GLU A 41 6.67 7.60 17.37
CA GLU A 41 7.41 6.39 17.74
C GLU A 41 8.16 5.83 16.52
N PRO A 42 9.50 5.77 16.56
CA PRO A 42 10.27 5.18 15.47
C PRO A 42 10.00 3.68 15.33
N VAL A 43 9.83 3.22 14.10
CA VAL A 43 9.77 1.79 13.78
C VAL A 43 11.19 1.26 13.63
N GLU A 44 11.68 0.49 14.61
CA GLU A 44 13.07 0.01 14.67
C GLU A 44 13.48 -0.75 13.41
N SER A 45 12.60 -1.64 12.91
CA SER A 45 12.84 -2.44 11.71
C SER A 45 12.70 -1.65 10.40
N MET A 46 12.32 -0.34 10.46
CA MET A 46 12.13 0.52 9.30
C MET A 46 12.78 1.90 9.55
N PRO A 47 14.11 2.02 9.48
CA PRO A 47 14.83 3.27 9.80
C PRO A 47 14.29 4.49 9.05
N GLY A 48 13.92 5.54 9.78
CA GLY A 48 13.35 6.78 9.23
C GLY A 48 11.83 6.79 9.13
N ILE A 49 11.14 5.70 9.46
CA ILE A 49 9.69 5.62 9.52
C ILE A 49 9.22 5.69 10.97
N CYS A 50 8.18 6.47 11.24
CA CYS A 50 7.57 6.61 12.55
C CYS A 50 6.06 6.35 12.49
N GLN A 51 5.50 5.95 13.63
CA GLN A 51 4.09 5.97 13.94
C GLN A 51 3.77 7.30 14.60
N TYR A 52 2.71 7.97 14.21
CA TYR A 52 2.37 9.29 14.76
C TYR A 52 0.95 9.32 15.33
N SER A 53 0.80 9.98 16.48
CA SER A 53 -0.53 10.38 16.94
C SER A 53 -1.11 11.49 16.07
N LEU A 54 -2.42 11.70 16.14
CA LEU A 54 -3.12 12.69 15.31
C LEU A 54 -2.57 14.12 15.43
N ASP A 55 -2.17 14.51 16.63
CA ASP A 55 -1.61 15.84 16.91
C ASP A 55 -0.19 16.04 16.37
N ARG A 56 0.54 14.96 16.11
CA ARG A 56 1.91 14.98 15.61
C ARG A 56 2.04 14.62 14.12
N MET A 57 1.02 14.08 13.48
CA MET A 57 1.13 13.58 12.10
C MET A 57 1.48 14.67 11.06
N ASN A 58 1.16 15.94 11.35
CA ASN A 58 1.46 17.06 10.46
C ASN A 58 2.97 17.26 10.26
N GLU A 59 3.82 16.86 11.21
CA GLU A 59 5.27 16.97 11.09
C GLU A 59 5.84 16.27 9.85
N GLU A 60 5.20 15.18 9.44
CA GLU A 60 5.61 14.47 8.25
C GLU A 60 4.74 14.78 7.04
N LEU A 61 3.46 15.13 7.24
CA LEU A 61 2.58 15.56 6.15
C LEU A 61 3.07 16.84 5.48
N ASP A 62 3.65 17.77 6.25
CA ASP A 62 4.32 18.95 5.70
C ASP A 62 5.48 18.54 4.77
N ARG A 63 6.29 17.56 5.16
CA ARG A 63 7.36 17.01 4.31
C ARG A 63 6.81 16.35 3.04
N VAL A 64 5.69 15.63 3.14
CA VAL A 64 5.00 15.00 1.99
C VAL A 64 4.53 16.07 1.01
N LYS A 65 3.88 17.12 1.53
CA LYS A 65 3.42 18.27 0.74
C LYS A 65 4.59 19.01 0.08
N GLU A 66 5.64 19.35 0.83
CA GLU A 66 6.83 19.99 0.30
C GLU A 66 7.55 19.13 -0.76
N ALA A 67 7.50 17.80 -0.60
CA ALA A 67 8.03 16.86 -1.57
C ALA A 67 7.19 16.77 -2.86
N GLY A 68 5.98 17.33 -2.87
CA GLY A 68 5.05 17.25 -4.00
C GLY A 68 4.48 15.85 -4.22
N ILE A 69 4.51 14.98 -3.21
CA ILE A 69 3.92 13.64 -3.27
C ILE A 69 2.40 13.80 -3.19
N PRO A 70 1.64 13.28 -4.18
CA PRO A 70 0.20 13.57 -4.28
C PRO A 70 -0.67 12.72 -3.37
N ALA A 71 -0.18 11.58 -2.90
CA ALA A 71 -1.01 10.59 -2.21
C ALA A 71 -0.31 9.91 -1.03
N ILE A 72 -1.10 9.60 -0.02
CA ILE A 72 -0.70 8.78 1.12
C ILE A 72 -1.62 7.57 1.26
N LEU A 73 -1.06 6.47 1.78
CA LEU A 73 -1.81 5.27 2.17
C LEU A 73 -1.76 5.13 3.70
N ILE A 74 -2.92 5.13 4.36
CA ILE A 74 -3.01 5.20 5.82
C ILE A 74 -3.32 3.83 6.42
N PHE A 75 -2.57 3.48 7.47
CA PHE A 75 -2.79 2.34 8.36
C PHE A 75 -3.04 2.82 9.78
N GLY A 76 -4.10 2.33 10.43
CA GLY A 76 -4.44 2.68 11.79
C GLY A 76 -3.85 1.73 12.84
N ILE A 77 -3.44 2.28 13.98
CA ILE A 77 -3.00 1.51 15.14
C ILE A 77 -3.90 1.91 16.32
N PRO A 78 -4.99 1.15 16.56
CA PRO A 78 -5.89 1.45 17.66
C PRO A 78 -5.28 1.05 19.00
N ALA A 79 -5.65 1.74 20.07
CA ALA A 79 -5.25 1.39 21.44
C ALA A 79 -5.94 0.11 21.93
N HIS A 80 -7.15 -0.17 21.44
CA HIS A 80 -7.93 -1.34 21.81
C HIS A 80 -8.25 -2.18 20.58
N LYS A 81 -8.14 -3.50 20.76
CA LYS A 81 -8.48 -4.50 19.74
C LYS A 81 -9.47 -5.50 20.32
N ASP A 82 -10.40 -5.95 19.51
CA ASP A 82 -11.38 -6.96 19.86
C ASP A 82 -11.44 -8.11 18.84
N GLU A 83 -12.30 -9.08 19.08
CA GLU A 83 -12.40 -10.27 18.20
C GLU A 83 -13.00 -9.97 16.82
N VAL A 84 -13.73 -8.87 16.69
CA VAL A 84 -14.43 -8.48 15.44
C VAL A 84 -13.80 -7.28 14.75
N GLY A 85 -12.74 -6.70 15.31
CA GLY A 85 -12.05 -5.54 14.74
C GLY A 85 -12.93 -4.29 14.67
N SER A 86 -13.76 -4.03 15.71
CA SER A 86 -14.78 -2.99 15.70
C SER A 86 -14.22 -1.58 15.46
N GLY A 87 -12.98 -1.31 15.88
CA GLY A 87 -12.30 -0.05 15.62
C GLY A 87 -12.09 0.28 14.15
N ALA A 88 -12.13 -0.71 13.24
CA ALA A 88 -12.00 -0.48 11.80
C ALA A 88 -13.18 0.28 11.20
N TYR A 89 -14.36 0.13 11.77
CA TYR A 89 -15.61 0.72 11.29
C TYR A 89 -16.29 1.61 12.32
N ASP A 90 -15.56 2.04 13.35
CA ASP A 90 -16.04 3.04 14.30
C ASP A 90 -16.03 4.42 13.62
N GLU A 91 -17.12 5.18 13.76
CA GLU A 91 -17.22 6.55 13.22
C GLU A 91 -16.10 7.47 13.74
N HIS A 92 -15.66 7.25 14.96
CA HIS A 92 -14.57 7.98 15.62
C HIS A 92 -13.26 7.17 15.71
N GLY A 93 -13.12 6.13 14.88
CA GLY A 93 -11.90 5.34 14.80
C GLY A 93 -10.69 6.17 14.38
N ILE A 94 -9.50 5.70 14.72
CA ILE A 94 -8.23 6.44 14.50
C ILE A 94 -8.03 6.83 13.03
N VAL A 95 -8.40 5.95 12.09
CA VAL A 95 -8.26 6.25 10.64
C VAL A 95 -9.28 7.28 10.20
N GLN A 96 -10.55 7.17 10.64
CA GLN A 96 -11.60 8.12 10.32
C GLN A 96 -11.25 9.54 10.82
N GLU A 97 -10.74 9.65 12.05
CA GLU A 97 -10.30 10.94 12.61
C GLU A 97 -9.07 11.47 11.86
N ALA A 98 -8.11 10.61 11.50
CA ALA A 98 -6.97 11.00 10.69
C ALA A 98 -7.38 11.53 9.32
N ILE A 99 -8.30 10.84 8.62
CA ILE A 99 -8.81 11.27 7.31
C ILE A 99 -9.43 12.66 7.42
N ARG A 100 -10.36 12.88 8.37
CA ARG A 100 -11.03 14.19 8.58
C ARG A 100 -10.00 15.29 8.79
N ARG A 101 -9.03 15.05 9.64
CA ARG A 101 -7.98 16.04 9.92
C ARG A 101 -7.09 16.32 8.72
N ILE A 102 -6.68 15.28 7.99
CA ILE A 102 -5.86 15.45 6.78
C ILE A 102 -6.62 16.21 5.71
N LYS A 103 -7.89 15.90 5.48
CA LYS A 103 -8.69 16.60 4.47
C LYS A 103 -8.98 18.04 4.87
N MET A 104 -8.98 18.37 6.17
CA MET A 104 -9.09 19.75 6.65
C MET A 104 -7.79 20.53 6.45
N ASP A 105 -6.62 19.95 6.82
CA ASP A 105 -5.32 20.63 6.82
C ASP A 105 -4.62 20.55 5.44
N TYR A 106 -4.88 19.48 4.66
CA TYR A 106 -4.28 19.18 3.35
C TYR A 106 -5.33 18.72 2.34
N PRO A 107 -6.30 19.58 1.94
CA PRO A 107 -7.46 19.17 1.12
C PRO A 107 -7.08 18.61 -0.25
N GLU A 108 -5.90 18.95 -0.77
CA GLU A 108 -5.40 18.51 -2.08
C GLU A 108 -4.70 17.14 -2.03
N LEU A 109 -4.33 16.67 -0.81
CA LEU A 109 -3.66 15.40 -0.64
C LEU A 109 -4.65 14.25 -0.81
N ILE A 110 -4.34 13.32 -1.71
CA ILE A 110 -5.13 12.12 -1.92
C ILE A 110 -4.91 11.18 -0.72
N VAL A 111 -5.99 10.86 -0.03
CA VAL A 111 -5.99 9.95 1.11
C VAL A 111 -6.53 8.60 0.69
N ILE A 112 -5.67 7.59 0.70
CA ILE A 112 -6.02 6.19 0.45
C ILE A 112 -6.13 5.49 1.80
N ALA A 113 -7.29 4.89 2.10
CA ALA A 113 -7.50 4.16 3.35
C ALA A 113 -7.40 2.66 3.13
N ASP A 114 -6.47 2.00 3.81
CA ASP A 114 -6.37 0.53 3.80
C ASP A 114 -7.59 -0.08 4.49
N VAL A 115 -8.25 -1.01 3.83
CA VAL A 115 -9.42 -1.71 4.37
C VAL A 115 -9.02 -3.11 4.76
N CYS A 116 -8.79 -3.32 6.05
CA CYS A 116 -8.47 -4.61 6.64
C CYS A 116 -8.89 -4.63 8.11
N LEU A 117 -9.06 -5.82 8.67
CA LEU A 117 -9.35 -5.98 10.11
C LEU A 117 -8.11 -6.32 10.94
N CYS A 118 -6.98 -6.69 10.33
CA CYS A 118 -5.83 -7.25 11.07
C CYS A 118 -5.17 -6.28 12.06
N GLU A 119 -5.26 -4.98 11.84
CA GLU A 119 -4.78 -3.95 12.76
C GLU A 119 -5.70 -3.83 13.99
N TYR A 120 -6.97 -4.22 13.86
CA TYR A 120 -8.05 -4.00 14.83
C TYR A 120 -8.50 -5.26 15.56
N THR A 121 -8.18 -6.44 14.99
CA THR A 121 -8.53 -7.71 15.63
C THR A 121 -7.50 -8.10 16.69
N SER A 122 -7.96 -8.61 17.85
CA SER A 122 -7.11 -9.10 18.94
C SER A 122 -6.24 -10.28 18.54
N HIS A 123 -6.66 -11.04 17.54
CA HIS A 123 -5.93 -12.19 16.99
C HIS A 123 -5.06 -11.85 15.77
N GLY A 124 -5.11 -10.63 15.24
CA GLY A 124 -4.26 -10.17 14.14
C GLY A 124 -4.54 -10.79 12.76
N HIS A 125 -5.62 -11.52 12.57
CA HIS A 125 -6.07 -12.00 11.26
C HIS A 125 -6.99 -10.99 10.56
N CYS A 126 -7.06 -11.07 9.22
CA CYS A 126 -7.79 -10.13 8.37
C CYS A 126 -9.30 -10.38 8.30
N GLY A 127 -9.81 -11.39 8.96
CA GLY A 127 -11.23 -11.77 8.99
C GLY A 127 -11.67 -12.34 10.32
N LEU A 128 -12.98 -12.53 10.47
CA LEU A 128 -13.58 -13.18 11.62
C LEU A 128 -13.10 -14.63 11.75
N ILE A 129 -13.06 -15.14 12.98
CA ILE A 129 -12.59 -16.49 13.27
C ILE A 129 -13.67 -17.28 14.01
N LYS A 130 -13.85 -18.55 13.58
CA LYS A 130 -14.60 -19.54 14.32
C LYS A 130 -13.88 -20.88 14.25
N ASP A 131 -13.66 -21.51 15.39
CA ASP A 131 -13.00 -22.83 15.52
C ASP A 131 -11.64 -22.90 14.79
N GLY A 132 -10.87 -21.77 14.81
CA GLY A 132 -9.56 -21.66 14.16
C GLY A 132 -9.62 -21.44 12.63
N VAL A 133 -10.81 -21.25 12.05
CA VAL A 133 -11.03 -21.01 10.62
C VAL A 133 -11.39 -19.55 10.38
N ILE A 134 -10.81 -18.94 9.34
CA ILE A 134 -11.19 -17.59 8.90
C ILE A 134 -12.51 -17.68 8.15
N LEU A 135 -13.49 -16.89 8.56
CA LEU A 135 -14.84 -16.87 7.98
C LEU A 135 -14.89 -15.82 6.88
N ASN A 136 -14.88 -16.26 5.62
CA ASN A 136 -14.90 -15.37 4.46
C ASN A 136 -16.16 -14.51 4.41
N ASP A 137 -17.31 -15.14 4.25
CA ASP A 137 -18.58 -14.46 3.96
C ASP A 137 -19.07 -13.58 5.09
N GLU A 138 -18.83 -14.00 6.34
CA GLU A 138 -19.18 -13.23 7.54
C GLU A 138 -18.30 -12.01 7.75
N THR A 139 -17.10 -12.00 7.14
CA THR A 139 -16.18 -10.87 7.18
C THR A 139 -16.57 -9.77 6.20
N LEU A 140 -17.15 -10.10 5.06
CA LEU A 140 -17.47 -9.14 3.98
C LEU A 140 -18.30 -7.93 4.45
N PRO A 141 -19.37 -8.10 5.28
CA PRO A 141 -20.13 -6.94 5.76
C PRO A 141 -19.31 -5.97 6.62
N LEU A 142 -18.31 -6.46 7.36
CA LEU A 142 -17.46 -5.61 8.19
C LEU A 142 -16.46 -4.82 7.36
N LEU A 143 -15.90 -5.44 6.32
CA LEU A 143 -15.03 -4.76 5.35
C LEU A 143 -15.79 -3.67 4.58
N ALA A 144 -17.01 -3.99 4.14
CA ALA A 144 -17.89 -3.03 3.47
C ALA A 144 -18.22 -1.85 4.38
N LYS A 145 -18.55 -2.10 5.66
CA LYS A 145 -18.81 -1.08 6.66
C LYS A 145 -17.59 -0.19 6.92
N SER A 146 -16.38 -0.78 7.01
CA SER A 146 -15.12 -0.03 7.15
C SER A 146 -14.90 0.89 5.96
N ALA A 147 -15.05 0.38 4.73
CA ALA A 147 -14.86 1.17 3.51
C ALA A 147 -15.83 2.36 3.44
N VAL A 148 -17.12 2.15 3.77
CA VAL A 148 -18.12 3.23 3.84
C VAL A 148 -17.74 4.27 4.89
N SER A 149 -17.35 3.85 6.10
CA SER A 149 -16.97 4.80 7.17
C SER A 149 -15.74 5.64 6.80
N TYR A 150 -14.79 5.08 6.05
CA TYR A 150 -13.64 5.84 5.53
C TYR A 150 -14.07 6.84 4.45
N ALA A 151 -14.97 6.47 3.55
CA ALA A 151 -15.52 7.38 2.54
C ALA A 151 -16.32 8.52 3.19
N GLU A 152 -17.13 8.23 4.22
CA GLU A 152 -17.84 9.23 5.04
C GLU A 152 -16.88 10.20 5.75
N ALA A 153 -15.74 9.71 6.20
CA ALA A 153 -14.68 10.53 6.78
C ALA A 153 -13.95 11.41 5.75
N GLY A 154 -14.09 11.13 4.44
CA GLY A 154 -13.49 11.89 3.35
C GLY A 154 -12.31 11.22 2.66
N ALA A 155 -12.12 9.90 2.79
CA ALA A 155 -11.12 9.17 2.01
C ALA A 155 -11.41 9.31 0.51
N ASP A 156 -10.36 9.58 -0.27
CA ASP A 156 -10.49 9.70 -1.72
C ASP A 156 -10.52 8.32 -2.40
N ILE A 157 -9.85 7.32 -1.82
CA ILE A 157 -9.76 5.95 -2.34
C ILE A 157 -9.83 4.97 -1.16
N VAL A 158 -10.50 3.84 -1.33
CA VAL A 158 -10.46 2.72 -0.39
C VAL A 158 -9.66 1.55 -0.97
N ALA A 159 -8.82 0.91 -0.15
CA ALA A 159 -7.87 -0.09 -0.63
C ALA A 159 -7.99 -1.42 0.17
N PRO A 160 -8.89 -2.33 -0.23
CA PRO A 160 -9.09 -3.60 0.47
C PRO A 160 -7.87 -4.51 0.36
N SER A 161 -7.29 -4.86 1.51
CA SER A 161 -6.05 -5.64 1.64
C SER A 161 -6.22 -6.98 2.37
N ASP A 162 -7.43 -7.33 2.72
CA ASP A 162 -7.80 -8.48 3.53
C ASP A 162 -7.68 -9.84 2.81
N MET A 163 -7.88 -9.87 1.48
CA MET A 163 -7.87 -11.05 0.61
C MET A 163 -9.05 -12.02 0.83
N MET A 164 -10.21 -11.53 1.31
CA MET A 164 -11.42 -12.34 1.31
C MET A 164 -12.02 -12.38 -0.09
N ASP A 165 -12.55 -13.54 -0.50
CA ASP A 165 -13.23 -13.67 -1.78
C ASP A 165 -14.46 -12.77 -1.85
N LYS A 166 -14.68 -12.10 -2.99
CA LYS A 166 -15.82 -11.20 -3.25
C LYS A 166 -15.89 -9.92 -2.41
N ARG A 167 -14.79 -9.55 -1.77
CA ARG A 167 -14.73 -8.33 -0.94
C ARG A 167 -14.88 -7.05 -1.75
N VAL A 168 -14.32 -7.02 -2.96
CA VAL A 168 -14.40 -5.83 -3.82
C VAL A 168 -15.86 -5.56 -4.22
N GLY A 169 -16.60 -6.59 -4.62
CA GLY A 169 -18.01 -6.48 -4.96
C GLY A 169 -18.88 -6.07 -3.77
N ALA A 170 -18.60 -6.61 -2.57
CA ALA A 170 -19.31 -6.22 -1.35
C ALA A 170 -19.05 -4.75 -1.00
N ILE A 171 -17.80 -4.27 -1.08
CA ILE A 171 -17.42 -2.89 -0.84
C ILE A 171 -18.02 -1.96 -1.89
N ARG A 172 -17.92 -2.29 -3.19
CA ARG A 172 -18.48 -1.46 -4.27
C ARG A 172 -19.98 -1.26 -4.09
N LYS A 173 -20.70 -2.35 -3.82
CA LYS A 173 -22.13 -2.29 -3.56
C LYS A 173 -22.47 -1.38 -2.38
N ALA A 174 -21.77 -1.52 -1.25
CA ALA A 174 -22.04 -0.72 -0.05
C ALA A 174 -21.72 0.76 -0.26
N LEU A 175 -20.63 1.09 -0.97
CA LEU A 175 -20.28 2.47 -1.31
C LEU A 175 -21.35 3.09 -2.21
N ASP A 176 -21.85 2.37 -3.22
CA ASP A 176 -22.87 2.85 -4.14
C ASP A 176 -24.21 3.09 -3.40
N GLU A 177 -24.62 2.17 -2.53
CA GLU A 177 -25.83 2.29 -1.70
C GLU A 177 -25.75 3.48 -0.71
N ALA A 178 -24.53 3.79 -0.22
CA ALA A 178 -24.27 4.94 0.64
C ALA A 178 -24.08 6.28 -0.13
N GLY A 179 -24.12 6.25 -1.48
CA GLY A 179 -23.98 7.44 -2.32
C GLY A 179 -22.55 7.78 -2.74
N PHE A 180 -21.57 6.94 -2.39
CA PHE A 180 -20.15 7.12 -2.75
C PHE A 180 -19.78 6.44 -4.08
N THR A 181 -20.60 6.66 -5.11
CA THR A 181 -20.45 6.03 -6.44
C THR A 181 -19.17 6.45 -7.18
N TYR A 182 -18.55 7.55 -6.78
CA TYR A 182 -17.30 8.06 -7.37
C TYR A 182 -16.04 7.74 -6.55
N THR A 183 -16.16 7.04 -5.42
CA THR A 183 -14.99 6.62 -4.63
C THR A 183 -14.36 5.41 -5.29
N PRO A 184 -13.12 5.50 -5.81
CA PRO A 184 -12.42 4.38 -6.44
C PRO A 184 -12.05 3.30 -5.42
N ILE A 185 -11.96 2.06 -5.91
CA ILE A 185 -11.43 0.91 -5.16
C ILE A 185 -10.06 0.54 -5.73
N MET A 186 -9.02 0.62 -4.89
CA MET A 186 -7.65 0.18 -5.18
C MET A 186 -7.43 -1.18 -4.51
N ALA A 187 -7.75 -2.26 -5.20
CA ALA A 187 -7.77 -3.60 -4.64
C ALA A 187 -6.37 -4.23 -4.57
N TYR A 188 -6.04 -4.85 -3.44
CA TYR A 188 -4.85 -5.70 -3.31
C TYR A 188 -5.10 -7.07 -3.96
N SER A 189 -5.30 -7.10 -5.26
CA SER A 189 -5.70 -8.31 -5.99
C SER A 189 -4.58 -9.35 -6.06
N ALA A 190 -3.33 -8.89 -6.30
CA ALA A 190 -2.18 -9.76 -6.37
C ALA A 190 -1.34 -9.68 -5.07
N LYS A 191 -1.88 -10.14 -3.95
CA LYS A 191 -1.21 -10.13 -2.65
C LYS A 191 -0.82 -11.54 -2.21
N PHE A 192 0.48 -11.76 -2.08
CA PHE A 192 1.07 -13.05 -1.73
C PHE A 192 1.36 -13.18 -0.23
N ALA A 193 1.29 -14.38 0.31
CA ALA A 193 1.82 -14.71 1.62
C ALA A 193 3.35 -14.59 1.57
N SER A 194 3.91 -13.57 2.21
CA SER A 194 5.31 -13.20 2.00
C SER A 194 6.08 -13.01 3.30
N GLY A 195 7.35 -13.44 3.29
CA GLY A 195 8.33 -13.12 4.33
C GLY A 195 8.74 -11.65 4.38
N TYR A 196 8.50 -10.88 3.30
CA TYR A 196 8.82 -9.46 3.23
C TYR A 196 7.92 -8.56 4.09
N TYR A 197 6.90 -9.10 4.78
CA TYR A 197 5.99 -8.31 5.63
C TYR A 197 6.43 -8.19 7.09
N GLY A 198 7.58 -8.76 7.48
CA GLY A 198 8.05 -8.73 8.87
C GLY A 198 8.00 -7.33 9.47
N PRO A 199 8.74 -6.34 8.93
CA PRO A 199 8.76 -4.99 9.48
C PRO A 199 7.40 -4.28 9.51
N PHE A 200 6.49 -4.57 8.56
CA PHE A 200 5.13 -4.04 8.60
C PHE A 200 4.32 -4.59 9.78
N ARG A 201 4.48 -5.89 10.09
CA ARG A 201 3.78 -6.50 11.24
C ARG A 201 4.20 -5.86 12.56
N ASP A 202 5.49 -5.50 12.67
CA ASP A 202 5.99 -4.75 13.81
C ASP A 202 5.38 -3.34 13.84
N ALA A 203 5.40 -2.64 12.71
CA ALA A 203 4.92 -1.27 12.58
C ALA A 203 3.39 -1.13 12.77
N ALA A 204 2.60 -2.10 12.35
CA ALA A 204 1.13 -2.07 12.45
C ALA A 204 0.60 -2.86 13.65
N HIS A 205 1.48 -3.45 14.46
CA HIS A 205 1.11 -4.35 15.56
C HIS A 205 0.11 -5.43 15.13
N SER A 206 0.28 -5.98 13.91
CA SER A 206 -0.69 -6.86 13.24
C SER A 206 -0.16 -8.27 12.99
N ALA A 207 0.80 -8.73 13.78
CA ALA A 207 1.26 -10.11 13.70
C ALA A 207 0.12 -11.08 14.05
N PRO A 208 -0.10 -12.18 13.28
CA PRO A 208 -1.13 -13.15 13.61
C PRO A 208 -0.79 -13.83 14.93
N GLY A 209 -1.78 -13.92 15.83
CA GLY A 209 -1.64 -14.52 17.15
C GLY A 209 -1.53 -16.05 17.11
N PHE A 210 -1.90 -16.68 15.99
CA PHE A 210 -1.76 -18.12 15.73
C PHE A 210 -1.66 -18.38 14.23
N GLY A 211 -1.10 -19.54 13.84
CA GLY A 211 -1.03 -19.98 12.46
C GLY A 211 -0.27 -19.00 11.54
N ASP A 212 -0.76 -18.87 10.32
CA ASP A 212 -0.26 -17.96 9.31
C ASP A 212 -1.43 -17.41 8.46
N ARG A 213 -1.13 -16.66 7.39
CA ARG A 213 -2.14 -16.06 6.49
C ARG A 213 -2.28 -16.79 5.15
N LYS A 214 -1.74 -18.01 5.00
CA LYS A 214 -1.71 -18.72 3.73
C LYS A 214 -3.06 -19.30 3.30
N THR A 215 -4.05 -19.30 4.18
CA THR A 215 -5.42 -19.71 3.84
C THR A 215 -6.20 -18.66 3.05
N TYR A 216 -5.67 -17.41 2.98
CA TYR A 216 -6.32 -16.31 2.25
C TYR A 216 -5.35 -15.39 1.49
N GLN A 217 -4.05 -15.40 1.77
CA GLN A 217 -3.04 -14.77 0.90
C GLN A 217 -2.44 -15.83 -0.03
N MET A 218 -2.24 -15.46 -1.30
CA MET A 218 -1.78 -16.38 -2.33
C MET A 218 -0.42 -17.03 -2.03
N ASP A 219 -0.25 -18.26 -2.49
CA ASP A 219 1.04 -18.93 -2.44
C ASP A 219 2.07 -18.22 -3.35
N PRO A 220 3.27 -17.87 -2.85
CA PRO A 220 4.34 -17.30 -3.68
C PRO A 220 4.73 -18.11 -4.92
N ALA A 221 4.42 -19.40 -4.96
CA ALA A 221 4.71 -20.27 -6.10
C ALA A 221 3.68 -20.16 -7.25
N ASN A 222 2.54 -19.48 -7.04
CA ASN A 222 1.38 -19.52 -7.94
C ASN A 222 1.18 -18.20 -8.72
N GLY A 223 1.89 -18.02 -9.84
CA GLY A 223 1.74 -16.82 -10.66
C GLY A 223 0.39 -16.74 -11.43
N GLN A 224 -0.17 -17.87 -11.88
CA GLN A 224 -1.43 -17.88 -12.63
C GLN A 224 -2.65 -17.55 -11.77
N GLU A 225 -2.62 -17.90 -10.50
CA GLU A 225 -3.64 -17.56 -9.52
C GLU A 225 -3.80 -16.04 -9.41
N ALA A 226 -2.70 -15.28 -9.42
CA ALA A 226 -2.73 -13.83 -9.37
C ALA A 226 -3.49 -13.19 -10.53
N LEU A 227 -3.40 -13.75 -11.73
CA LEU A 227 -4.16 -13.24 -12.88
C LEU A 227 -5.66 -13.49 -12.71
N ARG A 228 -6.03 -14.62 -12.14
CA ARG A 228 -7.42 -14.95 -11.84
C ARG A 228 -7.99 -14.01 -10.77
N GLU A 229 -7.28 -13.77 -9.68
CA GLU A 229 -7.67 -12.83 -8.64
C GLU A 229 -7.87 -11.41 -9.19
N VAL A 230 -6.98 -10.96 -10.06
CA VAL A 230 -7.08 -9.66 -10.74
C VAL A 230 -8.33 -9.60 -11.63
N GLU A 231 -8.60 -10.65 -12.41
CA GLU A 231 -9.78 -10.72 -13.26
C GLU A 231 -11.08 -10.63 -12.45
N GLU A 232 -11.16 -11.38 -11.34
CA GLU A 232 -12.32 -11.38 -10.45
C GLU A 232 -12.51 -10.00 -9.78
N ASP A 233 -11.45 -9.39 -9.22
CA ASP A 233 -11.53 -8.07 -8.60
C ASP A 233 -11.93 -6.96 -9.59
N ILE A 234 -11.45 -7.00 -10.84
CA ILE A 234 -11.88 -6.08 -11.90
C ILE A 234 -13.37 -6.27 -12.20
N ALA A 235 -13.83 -7.51 -12.33
CA ALA A 235 -15.25 -7.82 -12.59
C ALA A 235 -16.16 -7.38 -11.43
N GLU A 236 -15.65 -7.36 -10.21
CA GLU A 236 -16.33 -6.89 -9.00
C GLU A 236 -16.33 -5.35 -8.85
N GLY A 237 -15.55 -4.63 -9.64
CA GLY A 237 -15.53 -3.16 -9.67
C GLY A 237 -14.28 -2.52 -9.10
N ALA A 238 -13.13 -3.19 -9.08
CA ALA A 238 -11.86 -2.56 -8.77
C ALA A 238 -11.44 -1.60 -9.90
N ASP A 239 -11.05 -0.38 -9.53
CA ASP A 239 -10.57 0.66 -10.46
C ASP A 239 -9.05 0.63 -10.63
N LEU A 240 -8.33 0.18 -9.61
CA LEU A 240 -6.88 0.06 -9.58
C LEU A 240 -6.49 -1.27 -8.91
N ILE A 241 -5.37 -1.85 -9.36
CA ILE A 241 -4.88 -3.14 -8.87
C ILE A 241 -3.53 -2.98 -8.19
N ILE A 242 -3.38 -3.48 -6.97
CA ILE A 242 -2.09 -3.52 -6.26
C ILE A 242 -1.47 -4.91 -6.40
N ALA A 243 -0.21 -4.95 -6.82
CA ALA A 243 0.65 -6.12 -6.70
C ALA A 243 1.55 -5.97 -5.46
N LYS A 244 1.49 -6.94 -4.54
CA LYS A 244 2.19 -6.93 -3.24
C LYS A 244 2.73 -8.32 -2.87
N PRO A 245 4.05 -8.44 -2.61
CA PRO A 245 5.13 -7.46 -2.77
C PRO A 245 5.44 -7.10 -4.23
N ALA A 246 6.37 -6.16 -4.46
CA ALA A 246 6.70 -5.72 -5.82
C ALA A 246 8.00 -6.34 -6.37
N MET A 247 9.11 -6.24 -5.61
CA MET A 247 10.45 -6.51 -6.14
C MET A 247 10.65 -7.97 -6.55
N ALA A 248 10.19 -8.92 -5.73
CA ALA A 248 10.28 -10.34 -6.04
C ALA A 248 9.15 -10.85 -6.95
N TYR A 249 8.24 -9.96 -7.38
CA TYR A 249 7.02 -10.27 -8.15
C TYR A 249 6.85 -9.34 -9.37
N MET A 250 7.95 -8.85 -9.94
CA MET A 250 7.91 -8.02 -11.16
C MET A 250 7.38 -8.78 -12.37
N ASP A 251 7.53 -10.09 -12.40
CA ASP A 251 6.93 -11.00 -13.38
C ASP A 251 5.40 -10.96 -13.30
N ILE A 252 4.84 -10.93 -12.09
CA ILE A 252 3.39 -10.82 -11.87
C ILE A 252 2.89 -9.44 -12.33
N ILE A 253 3.60 -8.36 -11.95
CA ILE A 253 3.27 -7.00 -12.43
C ILE A 253 3.28 -6.96 -13.96
N ARG A 254 4.28 -7.58 -14.60
CA ARG A 254 4.38 -7.66 -16.05
C ARG A 254 3.24 -8.48 -16.64
N ALA A 255 2.91 -9.62 -16.07
CA ALA A 255 1.82 -10.46 -16.53
C ALA A 255 0.46 -9.75 -16.44
N ILE A 256 0.20 -9.02 -15.34
CA ILE A 256 -1.02 -8.20 -15.20
C ILE A 256 -1.06 -7.12 -16.30
N HIS A 257 0.05 -6.41 -16.51
CA HIS A 257 0.17 -5.35 -17.51
C HIS A 257 -0.10 -5.84 -18.95
N GLU A 258 0.28 -7.06 -19.27
CA GLU A 258 0.10 -7.65 -20.59
C GLU A 258 -1.32 -8.19 -20.83
N ASN A 259 -2.05 -8.53 -19.77
CA ASN A 259 -3.35 -9.18 -19.88
C ASN A 259 -4.54 -8.25 -19.57
N TYR A 260 -4.34 -7.19 -18.77
CA TYR A 260 -5.44 -6.32 -18.33
C TYR A 260 -5.14 -4.85 -18.59
N ASN A 261 -6.18 -4.12 -18.99
CA ASN A 261 -6.10 -2.68 -19.22
C ASN A 261 -6.60 -1.90 -17.99
N VAL A 262 -5.86 -1.99 -16.90
CA VAL A 262 -6.16 -1.37 -15.59
C VAL A 262 -4.90 -0.74 -15.03
N PRO A 263 -4.96 0.41 -14.32
CA PRO A 263 -3.80 0.97 -13.65
C PRO A 263 -3.25 0.03 -12.56
N ILE A 264 -1.96 -0.27 -12.62
CA ILE A 264 -1.28 -1.16 -11.69
C ILE A 264 -0.46 -0.34 -10.70
N VAL A 265 -0.58 -0.67 -9.44
CA VAL A 265 0.19 -0.10 -8.33
C VAL A 265 1.14 -1.15 -7.79
N ALA A 266 2.43 -0.88 -7.83
CA ALA A 266 3.44 -1.75 -7.24
C ALA A 266 3.67 -1.38 -5.78
N TYR A 267 3.50 -2.31 -4.85
CA TYR A 267 3.81 -2.06 -3.44
C TYR A 267 5.24 -2.52 -3.10
N ASN A 268 6.16 -1.57 -3.03
CA ASN A 268 7.50 -1.77 -2.50
C ASN A 268 7.41 -1.84 -0.97
N VAL A 269 7.38 -3.07 -0.44
CA VAL A 269 6.96 -3.36 0.93
C VAL A 269 8.06 -3.14 1.97
N SER A 270 7.67 -3.22 3.23
CA SER A 270 8.51 -2.93 4.39
C SER A 270 9.81 -3.74 4.46
N GLY A 271 9.77 -5.04 4.13
CA GLY A 271 10.97 -5.88 4.11
C GLY A 271 11.91 -5.51 2.96
N GLU A 272 11.39 -5.15 1.80
CA GLU A 272 12.19 -4.66 0.67
C GLU A 272 12.86 -3.33 1.03
N TYR A 273 12.15 -2.42 1.71
CA TYR A 273 12.68 -1.18 2.26
C TYR A 273 13.79 -1.45 3.29
N ALA A 274 13.51 -2.26 4.30
CA ALA A 274 14.42 -2.57 5.39
C ALA A 274 15.73 -3.22 4.90
N MET A 275 15.66 -4.11 3.92
CA MET A 275 16.84 -4.76 3.31
C MET A 275 17.77 -3.73 2.66
N VAL A 276 17.23 -2.76 1.93
CA VAL A 276 18.02 -1.69 1.29
C VAL A 276 18.64 -0.79 2.36
N LYS A 277 17.86 -0.34 3.35
CA LYS A 277 18.37 0.49 4.45
C LYS A 277 19.49 -0.20 5.23
N ALA A 278 19.33 -1.48 5.56
CA ALA A 278 20.34 -2.26 6.27
C ALA A 278 21.64 -2.42 5.47
N ALA A 279 21.55 -2.75 4.18
CA ALA A 279 22.72 -2.91 3.33
C ALA A 279 23.44 -1.57 3.09
N ALA A 280 22.67 -0.49 2.92
CA ALA A 280 23.23 0.86 2.76
C ALA A 280 23.93 1.35 4.03
N ALA A 281 23.35 1.13 5.21
CA ALA A 281 23.95 1.48 6.51
C ALA A 281 25.28 0.78 6.74
N ASN A 282 25.48 -0.42 6.18
CA ASN A 282 26.74 -1.15 6.21
C ASN A 282 27.72 -0.76 5.09
N GLY A 283 27.35 0.18 4.21
CA GLY A 283 28.20 0.63 3.10
C GLY A 283 28.37 -0.39 1.97
N TRP A 284 27.53 -1.43 1.91
CA TRP A 284 27.61 -2.48 0.90
C TRP A 284 26.99 -2.10 -0.43
N ILE A 285 26.03 -1.18 -0.40
CA ILE A 285 25.36 -0.64 -1.58
C ILE A 285 25.21 0.88 -1.50
N ASP A 286 25.07 1.52 -2.66
CA ASP A 286 24.67 2.91 -2.81
C ASP A 286 23.14 2.98 -2.76
N GLU A 287 22.59 3.54 -1.71
CA GLU A 287 21.14 3.58 -1.46
C GLU A 287 20.38 4.25 -2.61
N LYS A 288 20.80 5.48 -3.02
CA LYS A 288 20.15 6.22 -4.09
C LYS A 288 20.10 5.40 -5.37
N LYS A 289 21.22 4.80 -5.77
CA LYS A 289 21.29 4.02 -7.02
C LYS A 289 20.39 2.81 -6.99
N ILE A 290 20.40 2.04 -5.90
CA ILE A 290 19.57 0.82 -5.79
C ILE A 290 18.09 1.17 -5.73
N VAL A 291 17.70 2.17 -4.93
CA VAL A 291 16.29 2.58 -4.86
C VAL A 291 15.78 3.07 -6.20
N MET A 292 16.52 3.95 -6.88
CA MET A 292 16.11 4.47 -8.19
C MET A 292 16.05 3.36 -9.26
N GLU A 293 16.96 2.39 -9.22
CA GLU A 293 16.93 1.22 -10.11
C GLU A 293 15.71 0.34 -9.82
N ASN A 294 15.34 0.13 -8.55
CA ASN A 294 14.15 -0.60 -8.15
C ASN A 294 12.87 0.10 -8.63
N MET A 295 12.77 1.43 -8.47
CA MET A 295 11.62 2.21 -8.97
C MET A 295 11.48 2.07 -10.49
N ILE A 296 12.58 2.22 -11.24
CA ILE A 296 12.59 2.00 -12.69
C ILE A 296 12.23 0.55 -13.05
N GLY A 297 12.68 -0.43 -12.28
CA GLY A 297 12.33 -1.83 -12.46
C GLY A 297 10.81 -2.07 -12.40
N MET A 298 10.16 -1.53 -11.37
CA MET A 298 8.70 -1.62 -11.20
C MET A 298 7.95 -0.90 -12.34
N LYS A 299 8.41 0.29 -12.77
CA LYS A 299 7.87 1.01 -13.92
C LYS A 299 8.01 0.20 -15.22
N ARG A 300 9.18 -0.37 -15.46
CA ARG A 300 9.46 -1.23 -16.63
C ARG A 300 8.61 -2.51 -16.63
N ALA A 301 8.28 -3.05 -15.46
CA ALA A 301 7.35 -4.17 -15.33
C ALA A 301 5.92 -3.80 -15.71
N GLY A 302 5.54 -2.51 -15.65
CA GLY A 302 4.22 -2.03 -16.03
C GLY A 302 3.46 -1.27 -14.94
N ALA A 303 4.07 -1.07 -13.77
CA ALA A 303 3.44 -0.28 -12.71
C ALA A 303 3.21 1.17 -13.13
N LYS A 304 2.01 1.68 -12.92
CA LYS A 304 1.67 3.10 -13.13
C LYS A 304 2.05 3.94 -11.93
N MET A 305 1.79 3.44 -10.73
CA MET A 305 2.08 4.08 -9.46
C MET A 305 2.89 3.15 -8.56
N ILE A 306 3.57 3.71 -7.58
CA ILE A 306 4.41 2.96 -6.64
C ILE A 306 4.11 3.40 -5.21
N ILE A 307 3.65 2.47 -4.38
CA ILE A 307 3.60 2.63 -2.94
C ILE A 307 4.99 2.29 -2.40
N THR A 308 5.64 3.23 -1.73
CA THR A 308 6.98 3.00 -1.19
C THR A 308 7.29 3.87 0.02
N TYR A 309 7.94 3.31 1.02
CA TYR A 309 8.49 4.04 2.16
C TYR A 309 9.69 4.93 1.79
N HIS A 310 10.29 4.73 0.61
CA HIS A 310 11.33 5.60 0.05
C HIS A 310 10.77 6.86 -0.63
N ALA A 311 9.46 7.10 -0.63
CA ALA A 311 8.85 8.16 -1.45
C ALA A 311 9.46 9.55 -1.21
N LEU A 312 9.72 9.93 0.04
CA LEU A 312 10.36 11.21 0.38
C LEU A 312 11.80 11.31 -0.15
N ASP A 313 12.58 10.22 -0.02
CA ASP A 313 13.93 10.15 -0.56
C ASP A 313 13.94 10.22 -2.08
N VAL A 314 13.06 9.45 -2.74
CA VAL A 314 12.92 9.43 -4.20
C VAL A 314 12.52 10.82 -4.72
N ALA A 315 11.53 11.47 -4.11
CA ALA A 315 11.10 12.81 -4.51
C ALA A 315 12.23 13.85 -4.38
N ARG A 316 13.05 13.76 -3.31
CA ARG A 316 14.24 14.60 -3.13
C ARG A 316 15.27 14.34 -4.23
N TRP A 317 15.60 13.08 -4.51
CA TRP A 317 16.61 12.71 -5.52
C TRP A 317 16.21 13.10 -6.93
N LEU A 318 14.92 13.02 -7.27
CA LEU A 318 14.42 13.47 -8.58
C LEU A 318 14.62 14.98 -8.77
N ARG A 319 14.38 15.79 -7.72
CA ARG A 319 14.62 17.24 -7.77
C ARG A 319 16.11 17.64 -7.86
N GLU A 320 17.00 16.82 -7.32
CA GLU A 320 18.45 17.03 -7.43
C GLU A 320 18.98 16.79 -8.85
N GLU A 321 18.23 16.10 -9.69
CA GLU A 321 18.61 15.74 -11.09
C GLU A 321 18.01 16.69 -12.13
N GLU A 322 17.05 17.56 -11.73
CA GLU A 322 16.51 18.64 -12.54
C GLU A 322 17.44 19.87 -12.57
#